data_dc2a9dbfec1290350b2a65a11e54a366
#
_entry.id   dc2a9dbfec1290350b2a65a11e54a366
#
_cell.length_a   1.000
_cell.length_b   1.000
_cell.length_c   1.000
_cell.angle_alpha   90.00
_cell.angle_beta   90.00
_cell.angle_gamma   90.00
#
_symmetry.space_group_name_H-M   'P 1'
#
loop_
_entity.id
_entity.type
_entity.pdbx_description
1 polymer ?
#
loop_
_entity_poly.entity_id
_entity_poly.type
_entity_poly.pdbx_seq_one_letter_code
_entity_poly.pdbx_strand_id
1 'polypeptide(L)'
;MKKIFILFLFILNACGYQPIYKVSKVPSDIKIQKAELTGNINISNKIFSKLPYIIDKNNKLLEKIVIDSNKNIIEASKDSKGQVTSYKIILSVKYKKLNKDNIIIEEKDFKKEFSYNTDNNKFNLKEHELKFEKNLIDRIVEDITVHLTY
;
A
#
# COMPACT_ATOMS: atom_id res chain seq x y z
N MET A 1 -29.11 7.78 47.13
CA MET A 1 -27.80 7.33 46.70
C MET A 1 -27.83 6.34 45.54
N LYS A 2 -28.71 5.30 45.52
CA LYS A 2 -28.80 4.33 44.38
C LYS A 2 -29.13 4.96 43.01
N LYS A 3 -29.96 6.02 42.97
CA LYS A 3 -30.35 6.67 41.71
C LYS A 3 -29.21 7.47 41.04
N ILE A 4 -28.28 8.02 41.83
CA ILE A 4 -27.10 8.75 41.32
C ILE A 4 -26.09 7.78 40.72
N PHE A 5 -25.97 6.57 41.26
CA PHE A 5 -25.06 5.56 40.76
C PHE A 5 -25.47 5.05 39.36
N ILE A 6 -26.78 4.95 39.11
CA ILE A 6 -27.33 4.55 37.79
C ILE A 6 -27.06 5.63 36.72
N LEU A 7 -27.15 6.93 37.10
CA LEU A 7 -26.86 8.03 36.18
C LEU A 7 -25.38 8.07 35.78
N PHE A 8 -24.48 7.71 36.70
CA PHE A 8 -23.02 7.67 36.43
C PHE A 8 -22.62 6.55 35.48
N LEU A 9 -23.39 5.44 35.46
CA LEU A 9 -23.14 4.31 34.55
C LEU A 9 -23.45 4.65 33.07
N PHE A 10 -24.36 5.60 32.80
CA PHE A 10 -24.70 6.04 31.44
C PHE A 10 -23.66 6.98 30.82
N ILE A 11 -22.82 7.63 31.61
CA ILE A 11 -21.79 8.58 31.12
C ILE A 11 -20.58 7.83 30.58
N LEU A 12 -20.35 6.57 30.96
CA LEU A 12 -19.19 5.78 30.54
C LEU A 12 -19.29 5.19 29.11
N ASN A 13 -20.46 5.28 28.47
CA ASN A 13 -20.65 4.78 27.11
C ASN A 13 -20.39 5.81 26.01
N ALA A 14 -19.93 7.02 26.35
CA ALA A 14 -19.68 8.11 25.40
C ALA A 14 -18.29 8.10 24.75
N CYS A 15 -17.48 7.02 24.89
CA CYS A 15 -16.30 6.84 24.04
C CYS A 15 -16.73 6.33 22.66
N GLY A 16 -17.31 7.22 21.87
CA GLY A 16 -17.49 7.01 20.44
C GLY A 16 -16.14 6.97 19.77
N TYR A 17 -15.51 5.78 19.67
CA TYR A 17 -14.39 5.54 18.79
C TYR A 17 -14.86 5.78 17.34
N GLN A 18 -14.67 7.02 16.86
CA GLN A 18 -14.80 7.26 15.43
C GLN A 18 -13.52 6.74 14.78
N PRO A 19 -13.59 5.71 13.93
CA PRO A 19 -12.43 5.29 13.16
C PRO A 19 -11.96 6.49 12.33
N ILE A 20 -10.71 6.91 12.53
CA ILE A 20 -10.04 8.03 11.87
C ILE A 20 -9.96 7.81 10.34
N TYR A 21 -10.25 6.58 9.90
CA TYR A 21 -10.32 6.16 8.50
C TYR A 21 -11.73 6.29 7.88
N LYS A 22 -12.41 7.40 8.10
CA LYS A 22 -13.32 7.86 7.04
C LYS A 22 -12.41 8.39 5.94
N VAL A 23 -11.96 7.48 5.07
CA VAL A 23 -11.42 7.84 3.75
C VAL A 23 -12.45 8.78 3.13
N SER A 24 -12.13 10.06 3.13
CA SER A 24 -12.87 11.07 2.39
C SER A 24 -13.05 10.48 1.01
N LYS A 25 -14.28 10.45 0.50
CA LYS A 25 -14.68 9.79 -0.75
C LYS A 25 -13.56 9.80 -1.77
N VAL A 26 -12.80 8.69 -1.86
CA VAL A 26 -11.89 8.47 -2.98
C VAL A 26 -12.76 8.66 -4.21
N PRO A 27 -12.39 9.53 -5.16
CA PRO A 27 -13.12 9.61 -6.41
C PRO A 27 -13.22 8.20 -6.97
N SER A 28 -14.42 7.67 -7.10
CA SER A 28 -14.61 6.26 -7.43
C SER A 28 -14.05 5.87 -8.80
N ASP A 29 -13.80 6.86 -9.68
CA ASP A 29 -13.44 6.62 -11.07
C ASP A 29 -12.56 7.74 -11.63
N ILE A 30 -11.24 7.64 -11.41
CA ILE A 30 -10.28 8.56 -12.02
C ILE A 30 -9.97 8.06 -13.44
N LYS A 31 -10.42 8.80 -14.46
CA LYS A 31 -10.17 8.47 -15.86
C LYS A 31 -8.75 8.86 -16.26
N ILE A 32 -8.03 7.91 -16.83
CA ILE A 32 -6.68 8.09 -17.38
C ILE A 32 -6.63 7.56 -18.82
N GLN A 33 -5.71 8.08 -19.65
CA GLN A 33 -5.52 7.59 -21.00
C GLN A 33 -4.85 6.21 -21.02
N LYS A 34 -3.78 6.06 -20.25
CA LYS A 34 -2.93 4.87 -20.24
C LYS A 34 -2.25 4.71 -18.88
N ALA A 35 -2.06 3.45 -18.47
CA ALA A 35 -1.13 3.09 -17.41
C ALA A 35 0.09 2.38 -18.01
N GLU A 36 1.28 2.77 -17.59
CA GLU A 36 2.53 2.11 -17.90
C GLU A 36 3.10 1.47 -16.63
N LEU A 37 3.32 0.18 -16.68
CA LEU A 37 3.71 -0.63 -15.51
C LEU A 37 5.11 -1.18 -15.78
N THR A 38 6.08 -0.82 -14.92
CA THR A 38 7.50 -1.14 -15.08
C THR A 38 8.08 -1.77 -13.81
N GLY A 39 9.36 -2.15 -13.84
CA GLY A 39 10.04 -2.82 -12.75
C GLY A 39 9.51 -4.25 -12.54
N ASN A 40 9.06 -4.59 -11.34
CA ASN A 40 8.40 -5.86 -11.09
C ASN A 40 6.95 -5.80 -11.58
N ILE A 41 6.76 -6.20 -12.86
CA ILE A 41 5.47 -6.12 -13.57
C ILE A 41 4.33 -6.78 -12.79
N ASN A 42 4.59 -7.91 -12.12
CA ASN A 42 3.57 -8.62 -11.34
C ASN A 42 3.07 -7.76 -10.15
N ILE A 43 3.99 -7.13 -9.43
CA ILE A 43 3.67 -6.24 -8.32
C ILE A 43 2.99 -4.97 -8.82
N SER A 44 3.51 -4.34 -9.90
CA SER A 44 2.91 -3.14 -10.50
C SER A 44 1.47 -3.41 -10.96
N ASN A 45 1.20 -4.57 -11.55
CA ASN A 45 -0.16 -5.00 -11.92
C ASN A 45 -1.07 -5.16 -10.68
N LYS A 46 -0.56 -5.82 -9.61
CA LYS A 46 -1.33 -5.99 -8.37
C LYS A 46 -1.68 -4.63 -7.72
N ILE A 47 -0.77 -3.66 -7.78
CA ILE A 47 -1.01 -2.31 -7.29
C ILE A 47 -2.04 -1.61 -8.15
N PHE A 48 -1.82 -1.56 -9.48
CA PHE A 48 -2.72 -0.87 -10.41
C PHE A 48 -4.16 -1.39 -10.33
N SER A 49 -4.34 -2.71 -10.27
CA SER A 49 -5.68 -3.34 -10.20
C SER A 49 -6.50 -2.96 -8.96
N LYS A 50 -5.86 -2.39 -7.93
CA LYS A 50 -6.51 -1.95 -6.68
C LYS A 50 -6.72 -0.43 -6.61
N LEU A 51 -6.16 0.32 -7.56
CA LEU A 51 -6.33 1.78 -7.62
C LEU A 51 -7.62 2.14 -8.38
N PRO A 52 -8.25 3.28 -8.06
CA PRO A 52 -9.53 3.70 -8.63
C PRO A 52 -9.39 4.30 -10.04
N TYR A 53 -8.61 3.66 -10.91
CA TYR A 53 -8.39 4.14 -12.27
C TYR A 53 -9.25 3.42 -13.31
N ILE A 54 -9.80 4.20 -14.25
CA ILE A 54 -10.47 3.71 -15.46
C ILE A 54 -9.68 4.16 -16.67
N ILE A 55 -9.31 3.22 -17.54
CA ILE A 55 -8.58 3.52 -18.77
C ILE A 55 -9.57 3.90 -19.89
N ASP A 56 -9.44 5.13 -20.40
CA ASP A 56 -10.12 5.62 -21.62
C ASP A 56 -9.08 5.94 -22.69
N LYS A 57 -8.77 4.96 -23.51
CA LYS A 57 -7.75 5.05 -24.58
C LYS A 57 -8.09 6.06 -25.67
N ASN A 58 -9.37 6.36 -25.85
CA ASN A 58 -9.83 7.23 -26.95
C ASN A 58 -9.66 8.72 -26.61
N ASN A 59 -9.63 9.07 -25.32
CA ASN A 59 -9.48 10.44 -24.89
C ASN A 59 -8.00 10.81 -24.71
N LYS A 60 -7.40 11.39 -25.75
CA LYS A 60 -5.99 11.83 -25.75
C LYS A 60 -5.68 13.02 -24.84
N LEU A 61 -6.69 13.66 -24.29
CA LEU A 61 -6.52 14.79 -23.37
C LEU A 61 -6.30 14.35 -21.93
N LEU A 62 -6.59 13.07 -21.63
CA LEU A 62 -6.38 12.51 -20.30
C LEU A 62 -4.91 12.28 -20.00
N GLU A 63 -4.63 12.27 -18.73
CA GLU A 63 -3.31 12.00 -18.16
C GLU A 63 -2.91 10.53 -18.33
N LYS A 64 -1.60 10.28 -18.24
CA LYS A 64 -1.01 8.94 -18.19
C LYS A 64 -0.38 8.74 -16.83
N ILE A 65 -0.37 7.51 -16.35
CA ILE A 65 0.34 7.16 -15.13
C ILE A 65 1.43 6.12 -15.41
N VAL A 66 2.49 6.20 -14.62
CA VAL A 66 3.56 5.17 -14.58
C VAL A 66 3.65 4.66 -13.15
N ILE A 67 3.67 3.35 -13.00
CA ILE A 67 3.93 2.66 -11.74
C ILE A 67 5.15 1.79 -11.95
N ASP A 68 6.24 2.15 -11.30
CA ASP A 68 7.48 1.39 -11.30
C ASP A 68 7.71 0.79 -9.92
N SER A 69 7.74 -0.54 -9.83
CA SER A 69 7.88 -1.23 -8.55
C SER A 69 9.15 -2.07 -8.49
N ASN A 70 9.76 -2.12 -7.32
CA ASN A 70 10.92 -2.95 -7.02
C ASN A 70 10.74 -3.63 -5.66
N LYS A 71 11.03 -4.95 -5.62
CA LYS A 71 11.04 -5.75 -4.40
C LYS A 71 12.44 -6.29 -4.13
N ASN A 72 12.97 -6.01 -2.96
CA ASN A 72 14.22 -6.56 -2.46
C ASN A 72 13.96 -7.37 -1.18
N ILE A 73 14.66 -8.50 -1.06
CA ILE A 73 14.73 -9.28 0.18
C ILE A 73 16.19 -9.29 0.60
N ILE A 74 16.45 -8.84 1.80
CA ILE A 74 17.80 -8.79 2.37
C ILE A 74 17.86 -9.56 3.68
N GLU A 75 19.03 -10.05 4.03
CA GLU A 75 19.31 -10.62 5.35
C GLU A 75 19.27 -9.47 6.38
N ALA A 76 18.43 -9.60 7.41
CA ALA A 76 18.24 -8.55 8.42
C ALA A 76 19.04 -8.83 9.70
N SER A 77 19.18 -10.12 10.10
CA SER A 77 20.00 -10.49 11.26
C SER A 77 20.63 -11.87 11.11
N LYS A 78 21.72 -12.08 11.83
CA LYS A 78 22.45 -13.37 11.93
C LYS A 78 22.69 -13.71 13.40
N ASP A 79 22.80 -15.00 13.68
CA ASP A 79 23.21 -15.48 14.98
C ASP A 79 24.74 -15.42 15.19
N SER A 80 25.22 -15.85 16.34
CA SER A 80 26.64 -15.88 16.68
C SER A 80 27.48 -16.82 15.81
N LYS A 81 26.83 -17.72 15.04
CA LYS A 81 27.47 -18.66 14.10
C LYS A 81 27.40 -18.15 12.65
N GLY A 82 26.85 -16.92 12.44
CA GLY A 82 26.69 -16.31 11.11
C GLY A 82 25.49 -16.83 10.32
N GLN A 83 24.62 -17.63 10.91
CA GLN A 83 23.41 -18.13 10.24
C GLN A 83 22.33 -17.04 10.25
N VAL A 84 21.65 -16.87 9.11
CA VAL A 84 20.56 -15.88 8.99
C VAL A 84 19.40 -16.27 9.89
N THR A 85 18.99 -15.36 10.76
CA THR A 85 17.85 -15.51 11.67
C THR A 85 16.63 -14.73 11.24
N SER A 86 16.78 -13.66 10.46
CA SER A 86 15.66 -12.93 9.89
C SER A 86 15.98 -12.33 8.54
N TYR A 87 14.92 -12.11 7.76
CA TYR A 87 14.93 -11.39 6.49
C TYR A 87 14.10 -10.12 6.57
N LYS A 88 14.37 -9.18 5.67
CA LYS A 88 13.57 -7.97 5.47
C LYS A 88 13.14 -7.89 4.01
N ILE A 89 11.83 -7.82 3.77
CA ILE A 89 11.26 -7.43 2.49
C ILE A 89 11.17 -5.92 2.43
N ILE A 90 11.65 -5.33 1.34
CA ILE A 90 11.54 -3.91 1.02
C ILE A 90 10.79 -3.82 -0.30
N LEU A 91 9.66 -3.13 -0.28
CA LEU A 91 8.86 -2.81 -1.47
C LEU A 91 8.92 -1.31 -1.71
N SER A 92 9.47 -0.91 -2.87
CA SER A 92 9.56 0.47 -3.32
C SER A 92 8.72 0.65 -4.57
N VAL A 93 7.94 1.71 -4.63
CA VAL A 93 7.08 2.03 -5.76
C VAL A 93 7.24 3.50 -6.11
N LYS A 94 7.59 3.78 -7.34
CA LYS A 94 7.62 5.13 -7.91
C LYS A 94 6.36 5.33 -8.74
N TYR A 95 5.57 6.29 -8.32
CA TYR A 95 4.37 6.74 -9.02
C TYR A 95 4.67 8.03 -9.78
N LYS A 96 4.28 8.09 -11.06
CA LYS A 96 4.38 9.30 -11.87
C LYS A 96 3.06 9.53 -12.60
N LYS A 97 2.70 10.79 -12.71
CA LYS A 97 1.59 11.29 -13.50
C LYS A 97 2.12 12.19 -14.61
N LEU A 98 1.71 11.92 -15.82
CA LEU A 98 2.16 12.66 -16.99
C LEU A 98 0.96 13.33 -17.67
N ASN A 99 1.18 14.53 -18.18
CA ASN A 99 0.20 15.20 -19.01
C ASN A 99 0.14 14.58 -20.43
N LYS A 100 -0.75 15.10 -21.27
CA LYS A 100 -0.90 14.68 -22.68
C LYS A 100 0.40 14.75 -23.50
N ASP A 101 1.31 15.64 -23.14
CA ASP A 101 2.59 15.89 -23.84
C ASP A 101 3.74 15.02 -23.29
N ASN A 102 3.42 14.04 -22.41
CA ASN A 102 4.35 13.16 -21.70
C ASN A 102 5.31 13.89 -20.75
N ILE A 103 4.94 15.07 -20.29
CA ILE A 103 5.69 15.80 -19.25
C ILE A 103 5.23 15.31 -17.89
N ILE A 104 6.16 14.98 -17.01
CA ILE A 104 5.87 14.59 -15.62
C ILE A 104 5.32 15.82 -14.90
N ILE A 105 4.09 15.73 -14.43
CA ILE A 105 3.40 16.77 -13.64
C ILE A 105 3.35 16.43 -12.16
N GLU A 106 3.58 15.16 -11.83
CA GLU A 106 3.62 14.68 -10.45
C GLU A 106 4.51 13.44 -10.36
N GLU A 107 5.34 13.36 -9.31
CA GLU A 107 6.17 12.20 -9.00
C GLU A 107 6.21 11.98 -7.49
N LYS A 108 6.00 10.73 -7.05
CA LYS A 108 6.01 10.34 -5.65
C LYS A 108 6.62 8.96 -5.47
N ASP A 109 7.49 8.85 -4.47
CA ASP A 109 8.06 7.57 -4.05
C ASP A 109 7.33 7.05 -2.80
N PHE A 110 6.95 5.77 -2.85
CA PHE A 110 6.37 5.04 -1.74
C PHE A 110 7.28 3.87 -1.37
N LYS A 111 7.53 3.70 -0.08
CA LYS A 111 8.36 2.61 0.41
C LYS A 111 7.73 2.01 1.66
N LYS A 112 7.63 0.68 1.69
CA LYS A 112 7.24 -0.10 2.87
C LYS A 112 8.22 -1.24 3.05
N GLU A 113 8.44 -1.60 4.31
CA GLU A 113 9.30 -2.73 4.65
C GLU A 113 8.71 -3.56 5.78
N PHE A 114 9.08 -4.83 5.83
CA PHE A 114 8.66 -5.76 6.86
C PHE A 114 9.78 -6.77 7.14
N SER A 115 10.11 -7.01 8.41
CA SER A 115 11.07 -8.02 8.82
C SER A 115 10.34 -9.26 9.34
N TYR A 116 10.86 -10.45 9.00
CA TYR A 116 10.30 -11.72 9.41
C TYR A 116 11.41 -12.72 9.73
N ASN A 117 11.16 -13.63 10.67
CA ASN A 117 12.13 -14.64 11.06
C ASN A 117 12.23 -15.72 9.98
N THR A 118 13.42 -16.34 9.88
CA THR A 118 13.60 -17.54 9.06
C THR A 118 12.78 -18.70 9.63
N ASP A 119 12.42 -19.63 8.76
CA ASP A 119 11.77 -20.89 9.13
C ASP A 119 12.60 -22.05 8.55
N ASN A 120 12.77 -23.11 9.30
CA ASN A 120 13.48 -24.32 8.83
C ASN A 120 12.71 -25.01 7.70
N ASN A 121 11.39 -24.81 7.63
CA ASN A 121 10.55 -25.28 6.55
C ASN A 121 10.49 -24.22 5.43
N LYS A 122 11.16 -24.51 4.31
CA LYS A 122 11.19 -23.62 3.14
C LYS A 122 9.81 -23.29 2.56
N PHE A 123 8.85 -24.22 2.70
CA PHE A 123 7.48 -23.99 2.24
C PHE A 123 6.80 -22.92 3.10
N ASN A 124 6.86 -23.05 4.42
CA ASN A 124 6.32 -22.06 5.35
C ASN A 124 6.96 -20.69 5.13
N LEU A 125 8.28 -20.65 4.96
CA LEU A 125 9.02 -19.41 4.70
C LEU A 125 8.49 -18.71 3.44
N LYS A 126 8.25 -19.48 2.37
CA LYS A 126 7.71 -18.94 1.11
C LYS A 126 6.28 -18.44 1.24
N GLU A 127 5.44 -19.16 1.97
CA GLU A 127 4.07 -18.76 2.26
C GLU A 127 4.03 -17.45 3.08
N HIS A 128 4.86 -17.34 4.11
CA HIS A 128 5.01 -16.12 4.89
C HIS A 128 5.47 -14.95 4.02
N GLU A 129 6.46 -15.13 3.14
CA GLU A 129 6.93 -14.11 2.21
C GLU A 129 5.80 -13.58 1.33
N LEU A 130 5.00 -14.48 0.74
CA LEU A 130 3.86 -14.09 -0.11
C LEU A 130 2.78 -13.31 0.67
N LYS A 131 2.52 -13.71 1.91
CA LYS A 131 1.57 -13.02 2.80
C LYS A 131 2.06 -11.61 3.14
N PHE A 132 3.34 -11.46 3.45
CA PHE A 132 3.94 -10.16 3.77
C PHE A 132 4.01 -9.26 2.52
N GLU A 133 4.39 -9.82 1.36
CA GLU A 133 4.34 -9.09 0.08
C GLU A 133 2.94 -8.51 -0.17
N LYS A 134 1.90 -9.33 -0.01
CA LYS A 134 0.51 -8.87 -0.15
C LYS A 134 0.18 -7.72 0.79
N ASN A 135 0.55 -7.83 2.08
CA ASN A 135 0.30 -6.78 3.06
C ASN A 135 1.05 -5.47 2.71
N LEU A 136 2.29 -5.56 2.22
CA LEU A 136 3.05 -4.38 1.80
C LEU A 136 2.41 -3.71 0.58
N ILE A 137 1.93 -4.50 -0.39
CA ILE A 137 1.18 -4.00 -1.55
C ILE A 137 -0.07 -3.25 -1.07
N ASP A 138 -0.87 -3.84 -0.17
CA ASP A 138 -2.10 -3.23 0.33
C ASP A 138 -1.82 -1.88 1.01
N ARG A 139 -0.76 -1.79 1.83
CA ARG A 139 -0.35 -0.53 2.47
C ARG A 139 0.15 0.52 1.47
N ILE A 140 0.84 0.12 0.40
CA ILE A 140 1.27 1.06 -0.65
C ILE A 140 0.07 1.56 -1.44
N VAL A 141 -0.90 0.69 -1.77
CA VAL A 141 -2.16 1.09 -2.42
C VAL A 141 -2.92 2.10 -1.56
N GLU A 142 -2.99 1.88 -0.25
CA GLU A 142 -3.59 2.82 0.70
C GLU A 142 -2.88 4.18 0.66
N ASP A 143 -1.54 4.20 0.75
CA ASP A 143 -0.75 5.44 0.69
C ASP A 143 -0.95 6.19 -0.65
N ILE A 144 -0.95 5.47 -1.79
CA ILE A 144 -1.22 6.07 -3.10
C ILE A 144 -2.64 6.64 -3.14
N THR A 145 -3.62 5.87 -2.66
CA THR A 145 -5.02 6.29 -2.63
C THR A 145 -5.22 7.55 -1.79
N VAL A 146 -4.59 7.61 -0.62
CA VAL A 146 -4.59 8.82 0.22
C VAL A 146 -3.96 10.00 -0.54
N HIS A 147 -2.81 9.78 -1.20
CA HIS A 147 -2.13 10.82 -1.99
C HIS A 147 -2.98 11.36 -3.16
N LEU A 148 -3.83 10.53 -3.76
CA LEU A 148 -4.73 10.93 -4.84
C LEU A 148 -5.96 11.72 -4.36
N THR A 149 -6.22 11.79 -3.05
CA THR A 149 -7.38 12.46 -2.46
C THR A 149 -7.07 13.85 -1.90
N TYR A 150 -5.81 14.21 -1.82
CA TYR A 150 -5.32 15.52 -1.33
C TYR A 150 -4.56 16.27 -2.41
#